data_0fe9930c06c0e93a0c390d864701f726
#
_entry.id   0fe9930c06c0e93a0c390d864701f726
#
_cell.length_a   1.000
_cell.length_b   1.000
_cell.length_c   1.000
_cell.angle_alpha   90.00
_cell.angle_beta   90.00
_cell.angle_gamma   90.00
#
_symmetry.space_group_name_H-M   'P 1'
#
loop_
_entity.id
_entity.type
_entity.pdbx_description
1 polymer ?
#
loop_
_entity_poly.entity_id
_entity_poly.type
_entity_poly.pdbx_seq_one_letter_code
_entity_poly.pdbx_strand_id
1 'polypeptide(L)'
;MDLKQGSHIHLMGICGTAMASLAGLLKDRGFKVSGSDANPYPPMSTQIESLGIEIKKGYAAENLHPKPDFVIVGNVISRGNAEAIELEKLEIPFTSLPKAMGEYIIANHECINISGTHGKTTTTSLMSWLLDQL
;
A
#
# COMPACT_ATOMS: atom_id res chain seq x y z
N MET A 1 -4.79 -7.09 -14.05
CA MET A 1 -6.17 -6.77 -13.62
C MET A 1 -6.43 -5.30 -13.94
N ASP A 2 -7.39 -5.03 -14.81
CA ASP A 2 -7.68 -3.65 -15.22
C ASP A 2 -8.58 -2.97 -14.19
N LEU A 3 -7.95 -2.41 -13.14
CA LEU A 3 -8.65 -1.55 -12.19
C LEU A 3 -9.00 -0.23 -12.90
N LYS A 4 -10.27 0.12 -12.91
CA LYS A 4 -10.72 1.40 -13.46
C LYS A 4 -10.34 2.53 -12.53
N GLN A 5 -10.03 3.70 -13.09
CA GLN A 5 -9.84 4.91 -12.32
C GLN A 5 -11.08 5.17 -11.43
N GLY A 6 -10.86 5.50 -10.17
CA GLY A 6 -11.93 5.64 -9.17
C GLY A 6 -12.28 4.37 -8.41
N SER A 7 -11.75 3.19 -8.78
CA SER A 7 -11.93 1.97 -7.98
C SER A 7 -11.42 2.14 -6.55
N HIS A 8 -12.11 1.49 -5.61
CA HIS A 8 -11.74 1.51 -4.20
C HIS A 8 -10.74 0.40 -3.88
N ILE A 9 -9.54 0.79 -3.46
CA ILE A 9 -8.45 -0.10 -3.05
C ILE A 9 -8.24 0.03 -1.54
N HIS A 10 -8.30 -1.09 -0.84
CA HIS A 10 -8.03 -1.15 0.60
C HIS A 10 -6.66 -1.78 0.87
N LEU A 11 -5.84 -1.18 1.75
CA LEU A 11 -4.50 -1.63 2.09
C LEU A 11 -4.45 -2.13 3.54
N MET A 12 -4.21 -3.41 3.74
CA MET A 12 -4.03 -4.01 5.08
C MET A 12 -2.58 -3.87 5.52
N GLY A 13 -2.35 -3.21 6.66
CA GLY A 13 -1.01 -2.82 7.14
C GLY A 13 -0.50 -1.53 6.49
N ILE A 14 -1.39 -0.56 6.30
CA ILE A 14 -1.13 0.67 5.52
C ILE A 14 -0.02 1.55 6.10
N CYS A 15 0.23 1.51 7.41
CA CYS A 15 1.27 2.31 8.07
C CYS A 15 2.70 1.75 7.91
N GLY A 16 2.89 0.63 7.23
CA GLY A 16 4.22 0.20 6.79
C GLY A 16 4.79 1.18 5.77
N THR A 17 6.09 1.52 5.84
CA THR A 17 6.72 2.53 4.98
C THR A 17 6.46 2.31 3.49
N ALA A 18 6.64 1.09 2.99
CA ALA A 18 6.39 0.78 1.58
C ALA A 18 4.89 0.79 1.24
N MET A 19 4.02 0.38 2.17
CA MET A 19 2.57 0.42 1.99
C MET A 19 2.05 1.86 1.95
N ALA A 20 2.55 2.73 2.84
CA ALA A 20 2.21 4.15 2.86
C ALA A 20 2.61 4.85 1.55
N SER A 21 3.81 4.55 1.04
CA SER A 21 4.27 5.07 -0.25
C SER A 21 3.38 4.59 -1.40
N LEU A 22 3.03 3.31 -1.42
CA LEU A 22 2.11 2.76 -2.42
C LEU A 22 0.71 3.40 -2.33
N ALA A 23 0.20 3.63 -1.12
CA ALA A 23 -1.08 4.30 -0.91
C ALA A 23 -1.12 5.71 -1.54
N GLY A 24 -0.05 6.50 -1.34
CA GLY A 24 0.11 7.80 -1.98
C GLY A 24 0.10 7.71 -3.51
N LEU A 25 0.93 6.83 -4.08
CA LEU A 25 1.00 6.62 -5.53
C LEU A 25 -0.33 6.17 -6.15
N LEU A 26 -1.09 5.32 -5.46
CA LEU A 26 -2.42 4.90 -5.92
C LEU A 26 -3.41 6.06 -5.87
N LYS A 27 -3.35 6.87 -4.83
CA LYS A 27 -4.19 8.06 -4.71
C LYS A 27 -3.91 9.07 -5.83
N ASP A 28 -2.64 9.34 -6.12
CA ASP A 28 -2.24 10.26 -7.21
C ASP A 28 -2.69 9.76 -8.58
N ARG A 29 -2.86 8.46 -8.75
CA ARG A 29 -3.42 7.85 -9.96
C ARG A 29 -4.94 7.86 -10.03
N GLY A 30 -5.60 8.46 -9.04
CA GLY A 30 -7.06 8.65 -9.04
C GLY A 30 -7.85 7.48 -8.47
N PHE A 31 -7.22 6.56 -7.72
CA PHE A 31 -7.94 5.53 -6.98
C PHE A 31 -8.50 6.08 -5.66
N LYS A 32 -9.62 5.55 -5.23
CA LYS A 32 -10.10 5.74 -3.86
C LYS A 32 -9.32 4.79 -2.96
N VAL A 33 -8.59 5.32 -1.99
CA VAL A 33 -7.72 4.53 -1.12
C VAL A 33 -8.21 4.60 0.32
N SER A 34 -8.23 3.47 1.00
CA SER A 34 -8.40 3.35 2.44
C SER A 34 -7.45 2.27 2.98
N GLY A 35 -7.30 2.16 4.28
CA GLY A 35 -6.50 1.07 4.83
C GLY A 35 -6.73 0.85 6.30
N SER A 36 -6.18 -0.27 6.77
CA SER A 36 -6.18 -0.68 8.17
C SER A 36 -4.77 -0.89 8.69
N ASP A 37 -4.56 -0.67 9.96
CA ASP A 37 -3.30 -0.98 10.65
C ASP A 37 -3.54 -1.32 12.11
N ALA A 38 -2.76 -2.24 12.66
CA ALA A 38 -2.89 -2.64 14.05
C ALA A 38 -2.67 -1.47 15.01
N ASN A 39 -1.69 -0.64 14.70
CA ASN A 39 -1.32 0.48 15.55
C ASN A 39 -0.80 1.67 14.71
N PRO A 40 -1.70 2.47 14.11
CA PRO A 40 -1.30 3.67 13.38
C PRO A 40 -0.52 4.62 14.28
N TYR A 41 0.68 5.02 13.86
CA TYR A 41 1.53 5.96 14.58
C TYR A 41 2.35 6.85 13.62
N PRO A 42 2.70 8.08 14.06
CA PRO A 42 3.57 8.96 13.29
C PRO A 42 4.97 8.35 13.04
N PRO A 43 5.64 8.69 11.93
CA PRO A 43 5.23 9.70 10.94
C PRO A 43 4.27 9.19 9.85
N MET A 44 4.14 7.86 9.67
CA MET A 44 3.40 7.28 8.55
C MET A 44 1.90 7.58 8.63
N SER A 45 1.27 7.46 9.80
CA SER A 45 -0.16 7.78 9.95
C SER A 45 -0.45 9.23 9.58
N THR A 46 0.37 10.17 10.07
CA THR A 46 0.21 11.59 9.74
C THR A 46 0.37 11.88 8.25
N GLN A 47 1.33 11.22 7.59
CA GLN A 47 1.52 11.35 6.16
C GLN A 47 0.31 10.83 5.37
N ILE A 48 -0.20 9.67 5.72
CA ILE A 48 -1.37 9.05 5.05
C ILE A 48 -2.61 9.92 5.26
N GLU A 49 -2.84 10.40 6.48
CA GLU A 49 -3.96 11.29 6.82
C GLU A 49 -3.88 12.61 6.07
N SER A 50 -2.68 13.19 5.90
CA SER A 50 -2.48 14.43 5.14
C SER A 50 -2.85 14.28 3.65
N LEU A 51 -2.78 13.06 3.12
CA LEU A 51 -3.24 12.72 1.78
C LEU A 51 -4.76 12.53 1.71
N GLY A 52 -5.49 12.67 2.83
CA GLY A 52 -6.92 12.43 2.90
C GLY A 52 -7.29 10.95 2.74
N ILE A 53 -6.42 10.04 3.16
CA ILE A 53 -6.65 8.59 3.16
C ILE A 53 -7.13 8.18 4.56
N GLU A 54 -8.25 7.48 4.62
CA GLU A 54 -8.81 6.98 5.87
C GLU A 54 -8.00 5.77 6.39
N ILE A 55 -7.56 5.84 7.64
CA ILE A 55 -6.90 4.74 8.36
C ILE A 55 -7.84 4.19 9.42
N LYS A 56 -8.17 2.91 9.32
CA LYS A 56 -8.93 2.19 10.34
C LYS A 56 -7.98 1.52 11.33
N LYS A 57 -8.17 1.79 12.62
CA LYS A 57 -7.34 1.21 13.68
C LYS A 57 -7.78 -0.21 14.00
N GLY A 58 -6.82 -1.13 13.95
CA GLY A 58 -7.07 -2.56 14.15
C GLY A 58 -7.51 -3.26 12.87
N TYR A 59 -7.47 -4.58 12.90
CA TYR A 59 -7.92 -5.44 11.82
C TYR A 59 -9.27 -6.08 12.19
N ALA A 60 -10.31 -5.70 11.48
CA ALA A 60 -11.67 -6.17 11.75
C ALA A 60 -12.42 -6.41 10.43
N ALA A 61 -13.36 -7.34 10.45
CA ALA A 61 -14.20 -7.67 9.29
C ALA A 61 -14.93 -6.43 8.75
N GLU A 62 -15.37 -5.55 9.62
CA GLU A 62 -16.07 -4.31 9.31
C GLU A 62 -15.24 -3.33 8.47
N ASN A 63 -13.91 -3.46 8.50
CA ASN A 63 -13.01 -2.62 7.72
C ASN A 63 -13.20 -2.79 6.21
N LEU A 64 -13.69 -3.95 5.79
CA LEU A 64 -14.01 -4.26 4.39
C LEU A 64 -15.45 -3.88 4.00
N HIS A 65 -16.13 -3.12 4.83
CA HIS A 65 -17.48 -2.59 4.54
C HIS A 65 -17.49 -1.06 4.53
N PRO A 66 -17.90 -0.41 3.40
CA PRO A 66 -18.36 -1.02 2.15
C PRO A 66 -17.28 -1.81 1.44
N LYS A 67 -17.67 -2.88 0.74
CA LYS A 67 -16.77 -3.80 0.03
C LYS A 67 -15.87 -3.03 -0.94
N PRO A 68 -14.53 -3.10 -0.78
CA PRO A 68 -13.60 -2.53 -1.75
C PRO A 68 -13.56 -3.37 -3.04
N ASP A 69 -13.15 -2.76 -4.13
CA ASP A 69 -12.97 -3.46 -5.41
C ASP A 69 -11.72 -4.34 -5.41
N PHE A 70 -10.72 -3.97 -4.61
CA PHE A 70 -9.45 -4.68 -4.53
C PHE A 70 -8.76 -4.48 -3.18
N VAL A 71 -7.99 -5.47 -2.75
CA VAL A 71 -7.22 -5.39 -1.49
C VAL A 71 -5.74 -5.65 -1.74
N ILE A 72 -4.87 -4.86 -1.11
CA ILE A 72 -3.43 -5.11 -1.08
C ILE A 72 -3.05 -5.52 0.34
N VAL A 73 -2.50 -6.72 0.47
CA VAL A 73 -2.19 -7.33 1.76
C VAL A 73 -0.72 -7.12 2.09
N GLY A 74 -0.44 -6.51 3.23
CA GLY A 74 0.91 -6.32 3.75
C GLY A 74 1.50 -7.61 4.34
N ASN A 75 2.82 -7.70 4.37
CA ASN A 75 3.55 -8.90 4.82
C ASN A 75 3.31 -9.28 6.30
N VAL A 76 2.85 -8.34 7.11
CA VAL A 76 2.56 -8.57 8.54
C VAL A 76 1.23 -9.26 8.79
N ILE A 77 0.40 -9.40 7.77
CA ILE A 77 -0.94 -9.97 7.86
C ILE A 77 -0.85 -11.49 7.76
N SER A 78 -1.28 -12.17 8.82
CA SER A 78 -1.41 -13.63 8.84
C SER A 78 -2.78 -14.09 8.36
N ARG A 79 -2.89 -15.36 7.95
CA ARG A 79 -4.17 -15.97 7.52
C ARG A 79 -5.23 -16.01 8.63
N GLY A 80 -4.81 -16.01 9.90
CA GLY A 80 -5.72 -15.96 11.05
C GLY A 80 -6.22 -14.55 11.42
N ASN A 81 -5.82 -13.53 10.68
CA ASN A 81 -6.27 -12.16 10.89
C ASN A 81 -7.77 -12.04 10.52
N ALA A 82 -8.57 -11.38 11.38
CA ALA A 82 -10.02 -11.27 11.20
C ALA A 82 -10.41 -10.62 9.87
N GLU A 83 -9.67 -9.60 9.45
CA GLU A 83 -9.89 -8.90 8.19
C GLU A 83 -9.49 -9.77 6.98
N ALA A 84 -8.42 -10.59 7.11
CA ALA A 84 -8.02 -11.54 6.08
C ALA A 84 -9.04 -12.68 5.90
N ILE A 85 -9.64 -13.16 6.98
CA ILE A 85 -10.72 -14.14 6.94
C ILE A 85 -11.95 -13.56 6.22
N GLU A 86 -12.33 -12.34 6.53
CA GLU A 86 -13.46 -11.68 5.86
C GLU A 86 -13.15 -11.40 4.38
N LEU A 87 -11.91 -11.05 4.06
CA LEU A 87 -11.44 -10.87 2.68
C LEU A 87 -11.66 -12.12 1.83
N GLU A 88 -11.29 -13.29 2.34
CA GLU A 88 -11.51 -14.57 1.66
C GLU A 88 -13.00 -14.90 1.53
N LYS A 89 -13.77 -14.69 2.59
CA LYS A 89 -15.22 -14.94 2.62
C LYS A 89 -16.00 -14.04 1.64
N LEU A 90 -15.61 -12.80 1.48
CA LEU A 90 -16.22 -11.86 0.53
C LEU A 90 -15.73 -12.05 -0.90
N GLU A 91 -14.79 -12.98 -1.14
CA GLU A 91 -14.19 -13.24 -2.45
C GLU A 91 -13.69 -11.96 -3.14
N ILE A 92 -13.09 -11.04 -2.34
CA ILE A 92 -12.53 -9.81 -2.89
C ILE A 92 -11.19 -10.16 -3.55
N PRO A 93 -10.94 -9.71 -4.79
CA PRO A 93 -9.65 -9.91 -5.42
C PRO A 93 -8.56 -9.17 -4.63
N PHE A 94 -7.43 -9.85 -4.40
CA PHE A 94 -6.33 -9.28 -3.63
C PHE A 94 -4.97 -9.66 -4.17
N THR A 95 -3.95 -8.93 -3.75
CA THR A 95 -2.55 -9.21 -4.05
C THR A 95 -1.64 -8.83 -2.89
N SER A 96 -0.38 -9.25 -2.96
CA SER A 96 0.64 -8.79 -2.01
C SER A 96 1.28 -7.47 -2.44
N LEU A 97 1.89 -6.74 -1.50
CA LEU A 97 2.62 -5.51 -1.77
C LEU A 97 3.69 -5.67 -2.88
N PRO A 98 4.59 -6.67 -2.88
CA PRO A 98 5.60 -6.80 -3.93
C PRO A 98 4.98 -6.97 -5.32
N LYS A 99 3.91 -7.75 -5.42
CA LYS A 99 3.22 -7.98 -6.68
C LYS A 99 2.50 -6.71 -7.16
N ALA A 100 1.82 -5.99 -6.26
CA ALA A 100 1.20 -4.70 -6.57
C ALA A 100 2.22 -3.68 -7.08
N MET A 101 3.38 -3.57 -6.41
CA MET A 101 4.47 -2.70 -6.86
C MET A 101 4.96 -3.06 -8.26
N GLY A 102 5.19 -4.36 -8.52
CA GLY A 102 5.64 -4.84 -9.83
C GLY A 102 4.65 -4.54 -10.94
N GLU A 103 3.38 -4.90 -10.74
CA GLU A 103 2.35 -4.80 -11.78
C GLU A 103 1.84 -3.37 -12.01
N TYR A 104 1.67 -2.57 -10.94
CA TYR A 104 1.00 -1.28 -11.04
C TYR A 104 1.93 -0.08 -11.04
N ILE A 105 3.17 -0.23 -10.53
CA ILE A 105 4.12 0.87 -10.44
C ILE A 105 5.28 0.68 -11.39
N ILE A 106 5.96 -0.47 -11.33
CA ILE A 106 7.24 -0.70 -12.01
C ILE A 106 7.05 -1.09 -13.48
N ALA A 107 6.02 -1.85 -13.83
CA ALA A 107 5.85 -2.50 -15.13
C ALA A 107 6.00 -1.58 -16.35
N ASN A 108 5.71 -0.29 -16.21
CA ASN A 108 5.76 0.71 -17.28
C ASN A 108 6.82 1.79 -17.05
N HIS A 109 7.80 1.54 -16.20
CA HIS A 109 8.86 2.48 -15.85
C HIS A 109 10.23 1.80 -15.92
N GLU A 110 11.27 2.58 -16.24
CA GLU A 110 12.63 2.15 -16.01
C GLU A 110 12.88 2.05 -14.50
N CYS A 111 13.46 0.94 -14.06
CA CYS A 111 13.66 0.67 -12.64
C CYS A 111 15.14 0.53 -12.31
N ILE A 112 15.63 1.35 -11.40
CA ILE A 112 16.97 1.24 -10.82
C ILE A 112 16.85 0.53 -9.48
N ASN A 113 17.40 -0.68 -9.39
CA ASN A 113 17.35 -1.50 -8.18
C ASN A 113 18.67 -1.42 -7.41
N ILE A 114 18.61 -0.93 -6.17
CA ILE A 114 19.75 -0.83 -5.27
C ILE A 114 19.68 -1.95 -4.23
N SER A 115 20.62 -2.90 -4.31
CA SER A 115 20.71 -4.03 -3.39
C SER A 115 22.04 -4.04 -2.64
N GLY A 116 22.11 -4.75 -1.53
CA GLY A 116 23.32 -4.87 -0.72
C GLY A 116 23.00 -5.17 0.74
N THR A 117 24.04 -5.50 1.51
CA THR A 117 23.92 -5.77 2.96
C THR A 117 23.82 -4.48 3.78
N HIS A 118 24.50 -3.40 3.33
CA HIS A 118 24.55 -2.10 4.00
C HIS A 118 24.41 -0.96 2.98
N GLY A 119 23.94 0.21 3.41
CA GLY A 119 23.93 1.44 2.63
C GLY A 119 22.85 1.54 1.56
N LYS A 120 21.90 0.60 1.49
CA LYS A 120 20.80 0.64 0.50
C LYS A 120 19.99 1.95 0.58
N THR A 121 19.53 2.31 1.75
CA THR A 121 18.71 3.52 1.97
C THR A 121 19.47 4.78 1.60
N THR A 122 20.73 4.92 2.04
CA THR A 122 21.57 6.08 1.72
C THR A 122 21.81 6.20 0.22
N THR A 123 22.17 5.11 -0.45
CA THR A 123 22.41 5.11 -1.89
C THR A 123 21.14 5.41 -2.68
N THR A 124 19.99 4.84 -2.26
CA THR A 124 18.69 5.14 -2.87
C THR A 124 18.32 6.61 -2.73
N SER A 125 18.53 7.20 -1.55
CA SER A 125 18.26 8.61 -1.32
C SER A 125 19.13 9.53 -2.18
N LEU A 126 20.42 9.22 -2.30
CA LEU A 126 21.33 9.97 -3.17
C LEU A 126 20.92 9.86 -4.65
N MET A 127 20.60 8.66 -5.09
CA MET A 127 20.17 8.42 -6.48
C MET A 127 18.86 9.16 -6.76
N SER A 128 17.89 9.10 -5.87
CA SER A 128 16.63 9.83 -6.02
C SER A 128 16.85 11.33 -6.09
N TRP A 129 17.72 11.87 -5.24
CA TRP A 129 18.05 13.28 -5.28
C TRP A 129 18.74 13.70 -6.59
N LEU A 130 19.68 12.89 -7.09
CA LEU A 130 20.35 13.16 -8.37
C LEU A 130 19.37 13.15 -9.53
N LEU A 131 18.47 12.18 -9.59
CA LEU A 131 17.46 12.08 -10.65
C LEU A 131 16.45 13.23 -10.62
N ASP A 132 16.13 13.74 -9.43
CA ASP A 132 15.24 14.91 -9.27
C ASP A 132 15.86 16.22 -9.75
N GLN A 133 17.19 16.28 -9.90
CA GLN A 133 17.92 17.46 -10.41
C GLN A 133 18.09 17.44 -11.95
N LEU A 134 17.81 16.35 -12.62
CA LEU A 134 17.92 16.20 -14.07
C LEU A 134 16.65 16.63 -14.81
#